data_7c3ef58654bb0a274c96e4300c1bfa3a
#
_entry.id   7c3ef58654bb0a274c96e4300c1bfa3a
#
_cell.length_a   1.000
_cell.length_b   1.000
_cell.length_c   1.000
_cell.angle_alpha   90.00
_cell.angle_beta   90.00
_cell.angle_gamma   90.00
#
_symmetry.space_group_name_H-M   'P 1'
#
loop_
_entity.id
_entity.type
_entity.pdbx_description
1 polymer ?
#
loop_
_entity_poly.entity_id
_entity_poly.type
_entity_poly.pdbx_seq_one_letter_code
_entity_poly.pdbx_strand_id
1 'polypeptide(L)'
;MSLFQCLLLLLFPLLGVNLYATIGDIDWLIRATQLIFILGVFTIYLKRNKKPAYNAIIFFSFFLLAQIICLAFPGFNLELLLLLCYVGAYFGLSREAFQHTQRQTATKTILLYFILLIGVNTYLLLTHVIELKGYMSSDLEFGIYIFYYLNLLILGIVALIYYLNSYSKKSVYFITLVLAFIFADVFRDAAHFYLKDSAILITGNFLWFTGLVFCLFFFLTPERKLRLMNLV
;
A
#
# COMPACT_ATOMS: atom_id res chain seq x y z
N MET A 1 19.15 -19.38 -6.06
CA MET A 1 18.56 -18.77 -4.85
C MET A 1 17.03 -18.89 -4.88
N SER A 2 16.42 -19.26 -3.77
CA SER A 2 14.96 -19.22 -3.65
C SER A 2 14.48 -17.75 -3.67
N LEU A 3 13.20 -17.53 -4.06
CA LEU A 3 12.58 -16.20 -4.02
C LEU A 3 12.71 -15.55 -2.64
N PHE A 4 12.48 -16.36 -1.62
CA PHE A 4 12.54 -15.95 -0.23
C PHE A 4 13.95 -15.47 0.17
N GLN A 5 15.00 -16.18 -0.23
CA GLN A 5 16.38 -15.77 0.03
C GLN A 5 16.74 -14.45 -0.67
N CYS A 6 16.31 -14.27 -1.93
CA CYS A 6 16.53 -12.99 -2.63
C CYS A 6 15.85 -11.82 -1.93
N LEU A 7 14.61 -12.03 -1.46
CA LEU A 7 13.86 -11.01 -0.72
C LEU A 7 14.50 -10.68 0.63
N LEU A 8 14.93 -11.68 1.39
CA LEU A 8 15.58 -11.46 2.69
C LEU A 8 16.88 -10.67 2.53
N LEU A 9 17.71 -11.04 1.55
CA LEU A 9 18.98 -10.35 1.26
C LEU A 9 18.76 -8.90 0.81
N LEU A 10 17.64 -8.60 0.16
CA LEU A 10 17.30 -7.23 -0.22
C LEU A 10 16.68 -6.45 0.95
N LEU A 11 15.77 -7.08 1.68
CA LEU A 11 14.94 -6.44 2.71
C LEU A 11 15.77 -6.06 3.94
N PHE A 12 16.53 -7.00 4.52
CA PHE A 12 17.20 -6.75 5.81
C PHE A 12 18.24 -5.63 5.76
N PRO A 13 19.16 -5.57 4.79
CA PRO A 13 20.12 -4.47 4.73
C PRO A 13 19.45 -3.13 4.50
N LEU A 14 18.45 -3.06 3.59
CA LEU A 14 17.75 -1.82 3.29
C LEU A 14 16.89 -1.35 4.45
N LEU A 15 16.24 -2.27 5.18
CA LEU A 15 15.54 -1.93 6.43
C LEU A 15 16.51 -1.38 7.47
N GLY A 16 17.67 -2.00 7.66
CA GLY A 16 18.67 -1.52 8.62
C GLY A 16 19.16 -0.11 8.29
N VAL A 17 19.46 0.16 7.02
CA VAL A 17 19.87 1.49 6.57
C VAL A 17 18.71 2.49 6.69
N ASN A 18 17.47 2.09 6.35
CA ASN A 18 16.29 2.95 6.49
C ASN A 18 16.00 3.30 7.94
N LEU A 19 16.13 2.35 8.88
CA LEU A 19 16.02 2.58 10.31
C LEU A 19 17.06 3.59 10.81
N TYR A 20 18.33 3.39 10.43
CA TYR A 20 19.40 4.32 10.75
C TYR A 20 19.10 5.73 10.22
N ALA A 21 18.66 5.83 8.97
CA ALA A 21 18.31 7.09 8.34
C ALA A 21 17.11 7.78 9.03
N THR A 22 16.12 7.01 9.48
CA THR A 22 14.95 7.54 10.17
C THR A 22 15.31 8.07 11.56
N ILE A 23 16.19 7.38 12.30
CA ILE A 23 16.66 7.83 13.61
C ILE A 23 17.55 9.08 13.45
N GLY A 24 18.34 9.14 12.38
CA GLY A 24 19.24 10.26 12.07
C GLY A 24 18.58 11.43 11.35
N ASP A 25 17.28 11.36 11.06
CA ASP A 25 16.50 12.38 10.33
C ASP A 25 17.11 12.72 8.95
N ILE A 26 17.58 11.66 8.25
CA ILE A 26 18.25 11.78 6.94
C ILE A 26 17.26 11.45 5.82
N ASP A 27 16.43 12.40 5.43
CA ASP A 27 15.32 12.21 4.48
C ASP A 27 15.74 11.61 3.13
N TRP A 28 16.82 12.13 2.54
CA TRP A 28 17.28 11.61 1.25
C TRP A 28 17.65 10.12 1.30
N LEU A 29 18.21 9.65 2.41
CA LEU A 29 18.61 8.26 2.59
C LEU A 29 17.39 7.36 2.80
N ILE A 30 16.35 7.85 3.51
CA ILE A 30 15.06 7.17 3.63
C ILE A 30 14.47 6.94 2.24
N ARG A 31 14.41 7.98 1.40
CA ARG A 31 13.87 7.89 0.03
C ARG A 31 14.72 7.01 -0.89
N ALA A 32 16.04 7.11 -0.79
CA ALA A 32 16.95 6.28 -1.57
C ALA A 32 16.79 4.79 -1.25
N THR A 33 16.68 4.41 0.02
CA THR A 33 16.44 3.01 0.43
C THR A 33 15.10 2.49 -0.06
N GLN A 34 14.05 3.30 0.00
CA GLN A 34 12.72 2.98 -0.54
C GLN A 34 12.77 2.77 -2.06
N LEU A 35 13.45 3.67 -2.80
CA LEU A 35 13.61 3.56 -4.26
C LEU A 35 14.36 2.27 -4.65
N ILE A 36 15.49 1.99 -3.99
CA ILE A 36 16.28 0.77 -4.26
C ILE A 36 15.45 -0.48 -3.97
N PHE A 37 14.66 -0.48 -2.91
CA PHE A 37 13.80 -1.61 -2.57
C PHE A 37 12.72 -1.86 -3.62
N ILE A 38 12.01 -0.80 -4.07
CA ILE A 38 11.01 -0.94 -5.14
C ILE A 38 11.64 -1.46 -6.42
N LEU A 39 12.80 -0.92 -6.83
CA LEU A 39 13.54 -1.38 -8.01
C LEU A 39 13.92 -2.85 -7.90
N GLY A 40 14.38 -3.28 -6.71
CA GLY A 40 14.71 -4.67 -6.44
C GLY A 40 13.49 -5.59 -6.54
N VAL A 41 12.38 -5.22 -5.89
CA VAL A 41 11.13 -5.98 -5.92
C VAL A 41 10.57 -6.06 -7.34
N PHE A 42 10.56 -4.96 -8.08
CA PHE A 42 10.10 -4.92 -9.47
C PHE A 42 10.98 -5.79 -10.40
N THR A 43 12.30 -5.73 -10.23
CA THR A 43 13.25 -6.57 -10.98
C THR A 43 13.02 -8.05 -10.69
N ILE A 44 12.79 -8.43 -9.43
CA ILE A 44 12.45 -9.81 -9.06
C ILE A 44 11.15 -10.24 -9.73
N TYR A 45 10.12 -9.37 -9.72
CA TYR A 45 8.84 -9.63 -10.38
C TYR A 45 9.02 -9.89 -11.87
N LEU A 46 9.72 -9.01 -12.60
CA LEU A 46 9.96 -9.13 -14.05
C LEU A 46 10.76 -10.42 -14.40
N LYS A 47 11.76 -10.78 -13.60
CA LYS A 47 12.54 -12.01 -13.82
C LYS A 47 11.72 -13.27 -13.59
N ARG A 48 10.76 -13.25 -12.69
CA ARG A 48 9.92 -14.42 -12.34
C ARG A 48 8.70 -14.58 -13.23
N ASN A 49 8.19 -13.51 -13.79
CA ASN A 49 6.98 -13.52 -14.60
C ASN A 49 7.31 -13.21 -16.06
N LYS A 50 7.24 -14.24 -16.94
CA LYS A 50 7.51 -14.09 -18.38
C LYS A 50 6.50 -13.17 -19.10
N LYS A 51 5.29 -13.03 -18.54
CA LYS A 51 4.23 -12.16 -19.04
C LYS A 51 3.74 -11.27 -17.89
N PRO A 52 4.40 -10.14 -17.63
CA PRO A 52 4.02 -9.27 -16.53
C PRO A 52 2.59 -8.75 -16.72
N ALA A 53 1.81 -8.74 -15.64
CA ALA A 53 0.47 -8.17 -15.64
C ALA A 53 0.57 -6.65 -15.85
N TYR A 54 -0.28 -6.11 -16.71
CA TYR A 54 -0.31 -4.67 -17.02
C TYR A 54 -0.53 -3.82 -15.75
N ASN A 55 -1.42 -4.26 -14.87
CA ASN A 55 -1.71 -3.57 -13.62
C ASN A 55 -0.51 -3.56 -12.65
N ALA A 56 0.32 -4.61 -12.67
CA ALA A 56 1.57 -4.62 -11.88
C ALA A 56 2.57 -3.59 -12.41
N ILE A 57 2.70 -3.49 -13.75
CA ILE A 57 3.57 -2.48 -14.35
C ILE A 57 3.10 -1.08 -13.97
N ILE A 58 1.79 -0.79 -14.06
CA ILE A 58 1.20 0.50 -13.64
C ILE A 58 1.57 0.78 -12.18
N PHE A 59 1.30 -0.17 -11.28
CA PHE A 59 1.58 0.00 -9.86
C PHE A 59 3.05 0.35 -9.60
N PHE A 60 3.97 -0.49 -10.07
CA PHE A 60 5.40 -0.26 -9.84
C PHE A 60 5.92 1.01 -10.52
N SER A 61 5.42 1.35 -11.71
CA SER A 61 5.83 2.58 -12.42
C SER A 61 5.42 3.84 -11.66
N PHE A 62 4.20 3.91 -11.15
CA PHE A 62 3.74 5.06 -10.36
C PHE A 62 4.46 5.16 -9.01
N PHE A 63 4.71 4.02 -8.33
CA PHE A 63 5.49 4.01 -7.10
C PHE A 63 6.94 4.45 -7.33
N LEU A 64 7.59 3.98 -8.39
CA LEU A 64 8.94 4.41 -8.77
C LEU A 64 8.97 5.89 -9.11
N LEU A 65 8.00 6.36 -9.90
CA LEU A 65 7.91 7.77 -10.26
C LEU A 65 7.77 8.66 -9.02
N ALA A 66 6.94 8.27 -8.06
CA ALA A 66 6.78 8.97 -6.80
C ALA A 66 8.11 9.11 -6.04
N GLN A 67 8.87 8.03 -5.90
CA GLN A 67 10.16 8.06 -5.19
C GLN A 67 11.24 8.83 -5.95
N ILE A 68 11.27 8.74 -7.28
CA ILE A 68 12.21 9.51 -8.12
C ILE A 68 11.95 11.01 -7.98
N ILE A 69 10.68 11.43 -8.03
CA ILE A 69 10.29 12.84 -7.87
C ILE A 69 10.76 13.36 -6.50
N CYS A 70 10.51 12.62 -5.43
CA CYS A 70 10.95 13.01 -4.09
C CYS A 70 12.46 13.13 -3.95
N LEU A 71 13.22 12.26 -4.64
CA LEU A 71 14.68 12.26 -4.56
C LEU A 71 15.30 13.33 -5.44
N ALA A 72 14.70 13.59 -6.63
CA ALA A 72 15.25 14.54 -7.62
C ALA A 72 15.02 16.01 -7.25
N PHE A 73 13.96 16.30 -6.50
CA PHE A 73 13.54 17.67 -6.19
C PHE A 73 13.38 17.88 -4.68
N PRO A 74 14.43 17.71 -3.87
CA PRO A 74 14.36 17.97 -2.43
C PRO A 74 14.11 19.47 -2.21
N GLY A 75 13.04 19.80 -1.46
CA GLY A 75 12.67 21.18 -1.14
C GLY A 75 11.57 21.81 -2.00
N PHE A 76 11.12 21.15 -3.06
CA PHE A 76 9.86 21.51 -3.71
C PHE A 76 8.69 20.83 -2.99
N ASN A 77 7.62 21.58 -2.76
CA ASN A 77 6.38 21.07 -2.15
C ASN A 77 5.61 20.19 -3.16
N LEU A 78 6.25 19.07 -3.54
CA LEU A 78 5.70 18.11 -4.53
C LEU A 78 4.83 17.04 -3.90
N GLU A 79 4.44 17.21 -2.63
CA GLU A 79 3.59 16.26 -1.91
C GLU A 79 2.31 15.94 -2.68
N LEU A 80 1.70 16.96 -3.30
CA LEU A 80 0.49 16.77 -4.10
C LEU A 80 0.70 15.86 -5.30
N LEU A 81 1.83 16.02 -5.99
CA LEU A 81 2.17 15.16 -7.14
C LEU A 81 2.48 13.73 -6.69
N LEU A 82 3.12 13.59 -5.53
CA LEU A 82 3.38 12.29 -4.91
C LEU A 82 2.08 11.56 -4.58
N LEU A 83 1.13 12.23 -3.95
CA LEU A 83 -0.19 11.67 -3.63
C LEU A 83 -0.93 11.22 -4.90
N LEU A 84 -0.88 12.00 -5.98
CA LEU A 84 -1.47 11.64 -7.28
C LEU A 84 -0.80 10.40 -7.89
N CYS A 85 0.52 10.27 -7.76
CA CYS A 85 1.21 9.05 -8.18
C CYS A 85 0.74 7.83 -7.38
N TYR A 86 0.58 7.96 -6.07
CA TYR A 86 0.06 6.86 -5.25
C TYR A 86 -1.39 6.51 -5.60
N VAL A 87 -2.25 7.49 -5.90
CA VAL A 87 -3.61 7.24 -6.41
C VAL A 87 -3.56 6.39 -7.68
N GLY A 88 -2.69 6.73 -8.64
CA GLY A 88 -2.51 5.94 -9.86
C GLY A 88 -2.05 4.51 -9.58
N ALA A 89 -1.13 4.32 -8.65
CA ALA A 89 -0.65 3.01 -8.24
C ALA A 89 -1.76 2.16 -7.61
N TYR A 90 -2.50 2.72 -6.66
CA TYR A 90 -3.60 2.04 -5.96
C TYR A 90 -4.78 1.73 -6.87
N PHE A 91 -5.02 2.57 -7.88
CA PHE A 91 -5.98 2.26 -8.94
C PHE A 91 -5.59 1.01 -9.72
N GLY A 92 -4.31 0.86 -10.08
CA GLY A 92 -3.78 -0.35 -10.71
C GLY A 92 -3.99 -1.61 -9.85
N LEU A 93 -3.75 -1.51 -8.54
CA LEU A 93 -4.01 -2.60 -7.59
C LEU A 93 -5.49 -2.96 -7.49
N SER A 94 -6.35 -1.96 -7.35
CA SER A 94 -7.82 -2.16 -7.27
C SER A 94 -8.34 -2.86 -8.52
N ARG A 95 -7.90 -2.42 -9.71
CA ARG A 95 -8.29 -3.04 -10.97
C ARG A 95 -7.87 -4.50 -11.06
N GLU A 96 -6.66 -4.85 -10.63
CA GLU A 96 -6.19 -6.24 -10.61
C GLU A 96 -7.06 -7.11 -9.70
N ALA A 97 -7.38 -6.64 -8.51
CA ALA A 97 -8.23 -7.37 -7.58
C ALA A 97 -9.65 -7.57 -8.14
N PHE A 98 -10.23 -6.54 -8.76
CA PHE A 98 -11.55 -6.65 -9.39
C PHE A 98 -11.61 -7.73 -10.48
N GLN A 99 -10.55 -7.87 -11.28
CA GLN A 99 -10.49 -8.89 -12.34
C GLN A 99 -10.54 -10.32 -11.77
N HIS A 100 -10.09 -10.51 -10.55
CA HIS A 100 -10.08 -11.82 -9.88
C HIS A 100 -11.26 -12.03 -8.93
N THR A 101 -12.05 -10.99 -8.65
CA THR A 101 -13.21 -11.11 -7.74
C THR A 101 -14.35 -11.85 -8.43
N GLN A 102 -14.76 -12.99 -7.84
CA GLN A 102 -15.91 -13.75 -8.31
C GLN A 102 -17.18 -13.22 -7.63
N ARG A 103 -18.24 -12.99 -8.40
CA ARG A 103 -19.55 -12.66 -7.82
C ARG A 103 -20.11 -13.89 -7.08
N GLN A 104 -20.17 -13.81 -5.77
CA GLN A 104 -20.91 -14.76 -4.94
C GLN A 104 -22.07 -14.02 -4.29
N THR A 105 -23.19 -14.72 -4.12
CA THR A 105 -24.33 -14.19 -3.37
C THR A 105 -23.97 -14.16 -1.88
N ALA A 106 -23.75 -12.97 -1.35
CA ALA A 106 -23.49 -12.78 0.07
C ALA A 106 -24.78 -13.04 0.87
N THR A 107 -24.68 -13.73 2.01
CA THR A 107 -25.78 -13.83 2.96
C THR A 107 -26.06 -12.47 3.59
N LYS A 108 -27.32 -12.22 4.02
CA LYS A 108 -27.73 -10.94 4.65
C LYS A 108 -26.82 -10.56 5.84
N THR A 109 -26.37 -11.55 6.61
CA THR A 109 -25.49 -11.35 7.77
C THR A 109 -24.10 -10.85 7.33
N ILE A 110 -23.52 -11.43 6.29
CA ILE A 110 -22.25 -11.01 5.73
C ILE A 110 -22.37 -9.58 5.18
N LEU A 111 -23.48 -9.26 4.49
CA LEU A 111 -23.72 -7.91 3.98
C LEU A 111 -23.81 -6.89 5.10
N LEU A 112 -24.52 -7.18 6.20
CA LEU A 112 -24.63 -6.31 7.36
C LEU A 112 -23.26 -6.04 8.00
N TYR A 113 -22.47 -7.10 8.19
CA TYR A 113 -21.11 -6.99 8.71
C TYR A 113 -20.23 -6.08 7.82
N PHE A 114 -20.36 -6.21 6.50
CA PHE A 114 -19.66 -5.37 5.54
C PHE A 114 -20.03 -3.89 5.67
N ILE A 115 -21.32 -3.60 5.71
CA ILE A 115 -21.81 -2.22 5.83
C ILE A 115 -21.29 -1.58 7.11
N LEU A 116 -21.31 -2.31 8.22
CA LEU A 116 -20.78 -1.84 9.49
C LEU A 116 -19.26 -1.58 9.42
N LEU A 117 -18.49 -2.52 8.86
CA LEU A 117 -17.05 -2.40 8.74
C LEU A 117 -16.65 -1.23 7.82
N ILE A 118 -17.31 -1.08 6.68
CA ILE A 118 -17.11 0.05 5.77
C ILE A 118 -17.48 1.36 6.47
N GLY A 119 -18.61 1.39 7.16
CA GLY A 119 -19.07 2.58 7.88
C GLY A 119 -18.07 3.05 8.94
N VAL A 120 -17.55 2.14 9.77
CA VAL A 120 -16.54 2.45 10.79
C VAL A 120 -15.25 2.95 10.13
N ASN A 121 -14.73 2.25 9.12
CA ASN A 121 -13.51 2.69 8.45
C ASN A 121 -13.69 4.04 7.74
N THR A 122 -14.84 4.28 7.11
CA THR A 122 -15.15 5.56 6.49
C THR A 122 -15.18 6.68 7.54
N TYR A 123 -15.82 6.44 8.68
CA TYR A 123 -15.86 7.41 9.77
C TYR A 123 -14.48 7.76 10.28
N LEU A 124 -13.65 6.74 10.59
CA LEU A 124 -12.28 6.94 11.08
C LEU A 124 -11.43 7.72 10.07
N LEU A 125 -11.54 7.38 8.81
CA LEU A 125 -10.75 7.98 7.74
C LEU A 125 -11.18 9.42 7.46
N LEU A 126 -12.49 9.71 7.49
CA LEU A 126 -13.01 11.07 7.37
C LEU A 126 -12.61 11.95 8.57
N THR A 127 -12.66 11.41 9.79
CA THR A 127 -12.21 12.13 10.98
C THR A 127 -10.73 12.49 10.86
N HIS A 128 -9.89 11.54 10.47
CA HIS A 128 -8.47 11.79 10.24
C HIS A 128 -8.24 12.90 9.20
N VAL A 129 -8.91 12.84 8.04
CA VAL A 129 -8.75 13.85 6.98
C VAL A 129 -9.24 15.23 7.42
N ILE A 130 -10.34 15.31 8.19
CA ILE A 130 -10.86 16.58 8.72
C ILE A 130 -9.86 17.21 9.69
N GLU A 131 -9.24 16.40 10.54
CA GLU A 131 -8.19 16.86 11.46
C GLU A 131 -6.96 17.41 10.71
N LEU A 132 -6.57 16.78 9.58
CA LEU A 132 -5.47 17.25 8.74
C LEU A 132 -5.71 18.66 8.18
N LYS A 133 -6.97 19.09 8.02
CA LYS A 133 -7.30 20.41 7.45
C LYS A 133 -6.59 21.56 8.18
N GLY A 134 -6.41 21.43 9.50
CA GLY A 134 -5.75 22.46 10.32
C GLY A 134 -4.24 22.63 10.02
N TYR A 135 -3.63 21.71 9.33
CA TYR A 135 -2.20 21.70 9.01
C TYR A 135 -1.91 22.03 7.54
N MET A 136 -2.94 22.17 6.70
CA MET A 136 -2.80 22.40 5.25
C MET A 136 -2.77 23.87 4.89
N SER A 137 -1.98 24.22 3.89
CA SER A 137 -1.76 25.60 3.46
C SER A 137 -2.86 26.12 2.52
N SER A 138 -3.59 25.22 1.84
CA SER A 138 -4.60 25.61 0.84
C SER A 138 -5.75 24.60 0.74
N ASP A 139 -6.93 25.08 0.28
CA ASP A 139 -8.08 24.22 0.02
C ASP A 139 -7.82 23.21 -1.11
N LEU A 140 -6.92 23.51 -2.05
CA LEU A 140 -6.52 22.60 -3.12
C LEU A 140 -5.73 21.42 -2.54
N GLU A 141 -4.80 21.69 -1.65
CA GLU A 141 -4.04 20.66 -0.93
C GLU A 141 -5.00 19.75 -0.17
N PHE A 142 -5.92 20.32 0.60
CA PHE A 142 -6.94 19.57 1.31
C PHE A 142 -7.80 18.69 0.37
N GLY A 143 -8.20 19.23 -0.79
CA GLY A 143 -8.97 18.48 -1.79
C GLY A 143 -8.22 17.26 -2.33
N ILE A 144 -6.91 17.37 -2.57
CA ILE A 144 -6.07 16.27 -3.03
C ILE A 144 -5.89 15.21 -1.93
N TYR A 145 -5.73 15.61 -0.67
CA TYR A 145 -5.71 14.68 0.46
C TYR A 145 -7.04 13.91 0.60
N ILE A 146 -8.18 14.59 0.50
CA ILE A 146 -9.49 13.93 0.47
C ILE A 146 -9.54 12.89 -0.65
N PHE A 147 -9.14 13.26 -1.86
CA PHE A 147 -9.16 12.37 -3.02
C PHE A 147 -8.25 11.16 -2.81
N TYR A 148 -7.06 11.36 -2.26
CA TYR A 148 -6.13 10.31 -1.91
C TYR A 148 -6.71 9.31 -0.90
N TYR A 149 -7.25 9.81 0.21
CA TYR A 149 -7.83 8.98 1.26
C TYR A 149 -9.13 8.28 0.83
N LEU A 150 -9.94 8.90 -0.03
CA LEU A 150 -11.06 8.21 -0.69
C LEU A 150 -10.58 7.04 -1.56
N ASN A 151 -9.47 7.22 -2.28
CA ASN A 151 -8.88 6.13 -3.07
C ASN A 151 -8.38 4.99 -2.17
N LEU A 152 -7.75 5.29 -1.03
CA LEU A 152 -7.36 4.30 -0.02
C LEU A 152 -8.56 3.57 0.57
N LEU A 153 -9.66 4.27 0.85
CA LEU A 153 -10.90 3.66 1.33
C LEU A 153 -11.47 2.69 0.29
N ILE A 154 -11.53 3.11 -0.98
CA ILE A 154 -11.97 2.25 -2.08
C ILE A 154 -11.08 1.01 -2.18
N LEU A 155 -9.76 1.16 -2.11
CA LEU A 155 -8.80 0.06 -2.12
C LEU A 155 -9.06 -0.91 -0.95
N GLY A 156 -9.32 -0.40 0.25
CA GLY A 156 -9.67 -1.20 1.43
C GLY A 156 -10.96 -2.00 1.24
N ILE A 157 -12.01 -1.35 0.70
CA ILE A 157 -13.29 -1.99 0.37
C ILE A 157 -13.09 -3.12 -0.66
N VAL A 158 -12.34 -2.84 -1.73
CA VAL A 158 -12.00 -3.82 -2.76
C VAL A 158 -11.26 -5.01 -2.17
N ALA A 159 -10.30 -4.75 -1.26
CA ALA A 159 -9.55 -5.81 -0.60
C ALA A 159 -10.43 -6.72 0.23
N LEU A 160 -11.37 -6.15 0.99
CA LEU A 160 -12.34 -6.91 1.78
C LEU A 160 -13.27 -7.75 0.87
N ILE A 161 -13.82 -7.15 -0.17
CA ILE A 161 -14.70 -7.83 -1.13
C ILE A 161 -13.94 -8.99 -1.79
N TYR A 162 -12.73 -8.75 -2.23
CA TYR A 162 -11.91 -9.78 -2.86
C TYR A 162 -11.56 -10.90 -1.89
N TYR A 163 -11.14 -10.58 -0.67
CA TYR A 163 -10.82 -11.56 0.36
C TYR A 163 -12.01 -12.49 0.68
N LEU A 164 -13.20 -11.91 0.88
CA LEU A 164 -14.40 -12.67 1.26
C LEU A 164 -15.00 -13.49 0.10
N ASN A 165 -14.80 -13.06 -1.15
CA ASN A 165 -15.35 -13.76 -2.30
C ASN A 165 -14.41 -14.83 -2.87
N SER A 166 -13.10 -14.70 -2.71
CA SER A 166 -12.14 -15.59 -3.37
C SER A 166 -11.63 -16.70 -2.48
N TYR A 167 -11.48 -16.49 -1.16
CA TYR A 167 -10.88 -17.45 -0.22
C TYR A 167 -9.59 -18.08 -0.78
N SER A 168 -8.72 -17.28 -1.36
CA SER A 168 -7.48 -17.71 -2.00
C SER A 168 -6.25 -17.17 -1.26
N LYS A 169 -5.09 -17.82 -1.43
CA LYS A 169 -3.83 -17.28 -0.92
C LYS A 169 -3.53 -15.89 -1.51
N LYS A 170 -3.91 -15.67 -2.77
CA LYS A 170 -3.73 -14.41 -3.46
C LYS A 170 -4.56 -13.30 -2.79
N SER A 171 -5.81 -13.59 -2.41
CA SER A 171 -6.66 -12.61 -1.71
C SER A 171 -6.17 -12.29 -0.29
N VAL A 172 -5.57 -13.28 0.41
CA VAL A 172 -4.89 -13.03 1.70
C VAL A 172 -3.71 -12.08 1.53
N TYR A 173 -2.86 -12.31 0.54
CA TYR A 173 -1.75 -11.39 0.26
C TYR A 173 -2.25 -10.00 -0.11
N PHE A 174 -3.35 -9.90 -0.85
CA PHE A 174 -3.93 -8.61 -1.23
C PHE A 174 -4.45 -7.83 -0.02
N ILE A 175 -5.25 -8.44 0.86
CA ILE A 175 -5.74 -7.72 2.04
C ILE A 175 -4.60 -7.32 2.97
N THR A 176 -3.58 -8.17 3.13
CA THR A 176 -2.42 -7.86 3.99
C THR A 176 -1.61 -6.69 3.43
N LEU A 177 -1.36 -6.66 2.10
CA LEU A 177 -0.65 -5.53 1.49
C LEU A 177 -1.43 -4.22 1.60
N VAL A 178 -2.76 -4.27 1.40
CA VAL A 178 -3.61 -3.08 1.48
C VAL A 178 -3.64 -2.51 2.90
N LEU A 179 -3.84 -3.37 3.91
CA LEU A 179 -3.77 -2.95 5.30
C LEU A 179 -2.40 -2.37 5.65
N ALA A 180 -1.31 -3.00 5.18
CA ALA A 180 0.03 -2.51 5.43
C ALA A 180 0.23 -1.10 4.85
N PHE A 181 -0.25 -0.82 3.63
CA PHE A 181 -0.17 0.53 3.04
C PHE A 181 -1.05 1.54 3.75
N ILE A 182 -2.31 1.19 4.06
CA ILE A 182 -3.22 2.10 4.79
C ILE A 182 -2.59 2.51 6.12
N PHE A 183 -2.10 1.55 6.91
CA PHE A 183 -1.46 1.86 8.18
C PHE A 183 -0.12 2.58 8.01
N ALA A 184 0.68 2.25 6.99
CA ALA A 184 1.91 2.96 6.69
C ALA A 184 1.65 4.45 6.44
N ASP A 185 0.61 4.78 5.67
CA ASP A 185 0.24 6.15 5.35
C ASP A 185 -0.32 6.89 6.56
N VAL A 186 -1.19 6.25 7.34
CA VAL A 186 -1.73 6.84 8.58
C VAL A 186 -0.60 7.12 9.59
N PHE A 187 0.35 6.19 9.77
CA PHE A 187 1.48 6.41 10.67
C PHE A 187 2.45 7.48 10.16
N ARG A 188 2.68 7.53 8.85
CA ARG A 188 3.49 8.60 8.25
C ARG A 188 2.88 9.97 8.52
N ASP A 189 1.58 10.12 8.27
CA ASP A 189 0.88 11.40 8.47
C ASP A 189 0.79 11.73 9.96
N ALA A 190 0.55 10.74 10.83
CA ALA A 190 0.58 10.94 12.27
C ALA A 190 1.95 11.42 12.77
N ALA A 191 3.05 10.84 12.26
CA ALA A 191 4.40 11.26 12.60
C ALA A 191 4.71 12.67 12.08
N HIS A 192 4.22 13.01 10.89
CA HIS A 192 4.52 14.30 10.26
C HIS A 192 3.71 15.46 10.87
N PHE A 193 2.41 15.26 11.09
CA PHE A 193 1.49 16.34 11.49
C PHE A 193 1.25 16.43 13.00
N TYR A 194 1.20 15.30 13.71
CA TYR A 194 0.71 15.30 15.10
C TYR A 194 1.80 15.04 16.14
N LEU A 195 2.58 13.98 16.00
CA LEU A 195 3.37 13.44 17.10
C LEU A 195 4.87 13.70 16.97
N LYS A 196 5.38 13.97 15.77
CA LYS A 196 6.82 14.17 15.46
C LYS A 196 7.72 13.13 16.15
N ASP A 197 7.24 11.87 16.21
CA ASP A 197 7.91 10.76 16.89
C ASP A 197 8.54 9.80 15.87
N SER A 198 9.84 9.61 16.00
CA SER A 198 10.61 8.71 15.13
C SER A 198 10.13 7.25 15.22
N ALA A 199 9.62 6.79 16.37
CA ALA A 199 9.10 5.42 16.53
C ALA A 199 7.88 5.17 15.64
N ILE A 200 7.00 6.14 15.49
CA ILE A 200 5.81 6.07 14.63
C ILE A 200 6.24 6.05 13.16
N LEU A 201 7.20 6.90 12.78
CA LEU A 201 7.73 6.92 11.42
C LEU A 201 8.44 5.61 11.06
N ILE A 202 9.21 5.03 11.99
CA ILE A 202 9.84 3.71 11.85
C ILE A 202 8.78 2.64 11.60
N THR A 203 7.69 2.66 12.36
CA THR A 203 6.59 1.70 12.21
C THR A 203 5.93 1.85 10.83
N GLY A 204 5.67 3.08 10.41
CA GLY A 204 5.14 3.38 9.07
C GLY A 204 6.05 2.87 7.95
N ASN A 205 7.36 3.12 8.05
CA ASN A 205 8.34 2.63 7.08
C ASN A 205 8.39 1.09 7.05
N PHE A 206 8.38 0.42 8.20
CA PHE A 206 8.35 -1.04 8.27
C PHE A 206 7.11 -1.63 7.60
N LEU A 207 5.94 -1.04 7.82
CA LEU A 207 4.69 -1.45 7.19
C LEU A 207 4.73 -1.22 5.67
N TRP A 208 5.33 -0.13 5.22
CA TRP A 208 5.49 0.17 3.81
C TRP A 208 6.36 -0.89 3.09
N PHE A 209 7.52 -1.27 3.68
CA PHE A 209 8.35 -2.36 3.17
C PHE A 209 7.60 -3.70 3.14
N THR A 210 6.88 -3.99 4.20
CA THR A 210 6.04 -5.19 4.33
C THR A 210 4.96 -5.22 3.24
N GLY A 211 4.28 -4.10 2.99
CA GLY A 211 3.30 -3.95 1.92
C GLY A 211 3.87 -4.31 0.55
N LEU A 212 5.08 -3.86 0.21
CA LEU A 212 5.74 -4.18 -1.05
C LEU A 212 6.13 -5.66 -1.17
N VAL A 213 6.53 -6.31 -0.08
CA VAL A 213 6.78 -7.76 -0.07
C VAL A 213 5.49 -8.53 -0.38
N PHE A 214 4.39 -8.19 0.28
CA PHE A 214 3.10 -8.81 0.00
C PHE A 214 2.56 -8.46 -1.38
N CYS A 215 2.86 -7.28 -1.90
CA CYS A 215 2.55 -6.89 -3.27
C CYS A 215 3.24 -7.83 -4.29
N LEU A 216 4.51 -8.13 -4.08
CA LEU A 216 5.21 -9.11 -4.91
C LEU A 216 4.56 -10.49 -4.84
N PHE A 217 4.22 -10.99 -3.64
CA PHE A 217 3.53 -12.26 -3.48
C PHE A 217 2.16 -12.26 -4.14
N PHE A 218 1.41 -11.17 -4.03
CA PHE A 218 0.13 -11.01 -4.70
C PHE A 218 0.24 -11.17 -6.22
N PHE A 219 1.17 -10.49 -6.86
CA PHE A 219 1.34 -10.55 -8.32
C PHE A 219 1.97 -11.87 -8.81
N LEU A 220 2.77 -12.54 -8.00
CA LEU A 220 3.38 -13.83 -8.36
C LEU A 220 2.49 -15.04 -8.09
N THR A 221 1.48 -14.92 -7.22
CA THR A 221 0.64 -16.04 -6.83
C THR A 221 -0.53 -16.18 -7.79
N PRO A 222 -0.72 -17.37 -8.40
CA PRO A 222 -1.89 -17.61 -9.25
C PRO A 222 -3.16 -17.69 -8.40
N GLU A 223 -4.28 -17.23 -8.98
CA GLU A 223 -5.59 -17.38 -8.32
C GLU A 223 -5.97 -18.84 -8.22
N ARG A 224 -6.00 -19.39 -7.03
CA ARG A 224 -6.45 -20.74 -6.72
C ARG A 224 -7.27 -20.70 -5.45
N LYS A 225 -8.54 -21.12 -5.51
CA LYS A 225 -9.38 -21.25 -4.29
C LYS A 225 -8.68 -22.18 -3.31
N LEU A 226 -8.58 -21.76 -2.07
CA LEU A 226 -8.28 -22.67 -0.97
C LEU A 226 -9.45 -23.65 -0.91
N ARG A 227 -9.22 -24.92 -1.19
CA ARG A 227 -10.20 -25.95 -0.87
C ARG A 227 -10.37 -25.91 0.64
N LEU A 228 -11.42 -25.26 1.10
CA LEU A 228 -11.95 -25.55 2.42
C LEU A 228 -12.28 -27.02 2.35
N MET A 229 -11.55 -27.87 3.10
CA MET A 229 -11.89 -29.26 3.28
C MET A 229 -13.37 -29.27 3.59
N ASN A 230 -14.12 -30.05 2.84
CA ASN A 230 -15.51 -30.38 3.17
C ASN A 230 -15.52 -30.95 4.59
N LEU A 231 -15.68 -30.10 5.56
CA LEU A 231 -16.12 -30.46 6.89
C LEU A 231 -17.64 -30.57 6.77
N VAL A 232 -18.08 -31.73 6.29
CA VAL A 232 -19.40 -32.29 6.51
C VAL A 232 -19.21 -33.49 7.40
#